data_9af57ee70d3da6cff90159e1bb70dc58
#
_entry.id   9af57ee70d3da6cff90159e1bb70dc58
#
_cell.length_a   1.000
_cell.length_b   1.000
_cell.length_c   1.000
_cell.angle_alpha   90.00
_cell.angle_beta   90.00
_cell.angle_gamma   90.00
#
_symmetry.space_group_name_H-M   'P 1'
#
loop_
_entity.id
_entity.type
_entity.pdbx_description
1 polymer ?
#
loop_
_entity_poly.entity_id
_entity_poly.type
_entity_poly.pdbx_seq_one_letter_code
_entity_poly.pdbx_strand_id
1 'polypeptide(L)'
;MTGRNEIRHEVKRLAAEIERDTEGSTPVFLCVLNGAFVFAADLLRCIPKDCEVCFVRLASYEGTSSTGTVKNIMGLNMDVKGRDVIIIEDIIETGRTMQTMKKILAGHEAKSVNIATLVSKPAKLETDINIRYCGFKMKATDFIVGYGLDYNGLGRNLPDIYIAAD
;
A
#
# COMPACT_ATOMS: atom_id res chain seq x y z
N MET A 1 10.59 10.63 14.51
CA MET A 1 9.53 11.38 13.81
C MET A 1 9.97 11.62 12.38
N THR A 2 9.07 11.39 11.42
CA THR A 2 9.26 11.74 10.01
C THR A 2 8.29 12.86 9.67
N GLY A 3 8.84 14.02 9.32
CA GLY A 3 8.05 15.24 9.13
C GLY A 3 7.32 15.26 7.78
N ARG A 4 6.21 16.00 7.73
CA ARG A 4 5.36 16.14 6.54
C ARG A 4 6.12 16.60 5.28
N ASN A 5 7.19 17.36 5.45
CA ASN A 5 7.99 17.83 4.29
C ASN A 5 8.83 16.69 3.70
N GLU A 6 9.38 15.81 4.54
CA GLU A 6 10.09 14.60 4.11
C GLU A 6 9.11 13.64 3.42
N ILE A 7 7.92 13.46 4.02
CA ILE A 7 6.86 12.63 3.43
C ILE A 7 6.46 13.16 2.06
N ARG A 8 6.24 14.46 1.94
CA ARG A 8 5.89 15.09 0.65
C ARG A 8 6.97 14.88 -0.41
N HIS A 9 8.22 14.99 -0.03
CA HIS A 9 9.35 14.75 -0.94
C HIS A 9 9.34 13.31 -1.46
N GLU A 10 9.20 12.33 -0.56
CA GLU A 10 9.15 10.91 -0.91
C GLU A 10 7.92 10.57 -1.77
N VAL A 11 6.75 11.10 -1.45
CA VAL A 11 5.53 10.90 -2.24
C VAL A 11 5.74 11.39 -3.68
N LYS A 12 6.34 12.56 -3.87
CA LYS A 12 6.65 13.08 -5.21
C LYS A 12 7.65 12.20 -5.96
N ARG A 13 8.67 11.70 -5.27
CA ARG A 13 9.66 10.78 -5.85
C ARG A 13 8.98 9.49 -6.34
N LEU A 14 8.17 8.87 -5.49
CA LEU A 14 7.43 7.65 -5.84
C LEU A 14 6.48 7.89 -7.02
N ALA A 15 5.77 9.01 -7.04
CA ALA A 15 4.87 9.35 -8.14
C ALA A 15 5.62 9.47 -9.48
N ALA A 16 6.79 10.10 -9.48
CA ALA A 16 7.61 10.24 -10.68
C ALA A 16 8.14 8.88 -11.18
N GLU A 17 8.52 7.99 -10.27
CA GLU A 17 8.93 6.62 -10.64
C GLU A 17 7.78 5.82 -11.25
N ILE A 18 6.59 5.90 -10.63
CA ILE A 18 5.38 5.22 -11.12
C ILE A 18 5.00 5.75 -12.50
N GLU A 19 5.02 7.07 -12.68
CA GLU A 19 4.70 7.70 -13.97
C GLU A 19 5.61 7.19 -15.08
N ARG A 20 6.91 7.19 -14.85
CA ARG A 20 7.89 6.67 -15.81
C ARG A 20 7.68 5.20 -16.14
N ASP A 21 7.47 4.37 -15.09
CA ASP A 21 7.34 2.92 -15.25
C ASP A 21 6.01 2.49 -15.89
N THR A 22 5.01 3.36 -15.88
CA THR A 22 3.70 3.14 -16.50
C THR A 22 3.47 4.01 -17.74
N GLU A 23 4.53 4.48 -18.38
CA GLU A 23 4.43 5.28 -19.60
C GLU A 23 3.64 4.51 -20.67
N GLY A 24 2.72 5.21 -21.34
CA GLY A 24 1.86 4.64 -22.39
C GLY A 24 0.71 3.75 -21.88
N SER A 25 0.54 3.60 -20.56
CA SER A 25 -0.58 2.86 -19.99
C SER A 25 -1.42 3.72 -19.06
N THR A 26 -2.68 3.29 -18.80
CA THR A 26 -3.56 3.84 -17.78
C THR A 26 -3.57 2.88 -16.59
N PRO A 27 -2.75 3.12 -15.54
CA PRO A 27 -2.65 2.19 -14.43
C PRO A 27 -3.90 2.19 -13.56
N VAL A 28 -4.13 1.06 -12.89
CA VAL A 28 -5.15 0.91 -11.84
C VAL A 28 -4.46 0.92 -10.49
N PHE A 29 -4.88 1.82 -9.63
CA PHE A 29 -4.42 1.88 -8.24
C PHE A 29 -5.43 1.20 -7.32
N LEU A 30 -4.97 0.23 -6.54
CA LEU A 30 -5.77 -0.40 -5.48
C LEU A 30 -5.30 0.14 -4.14
N CYS A 31 -6.09 1.01 -3.54
CA CYS A 31 -5.81 1.59 -2.23
C CYS A 31 -6.36 0.68 -1.13
N VAL A 32 -5.51 0.16 -0.28
CA VAL A 32 -5.88 -0.74 0.82
C VAL A 32 -6.31 0.09 2.04
N LEU A 33 -7.61 0.09 2.33
CA LEU A 33 -8.17 0.79 3.48
C LEU A 33 -7.97 -0.02 4.77
N ASN A 34 -7.87 0.66 5.92
CA ASN A 34 -8.06 2.10 6.14
C ASN A 34 -6.75 2.92 6.03
N GLY A 35 -5.62 2.39 6.46
CA GLY A 35 -4.41 3.14 6.76
C GLY A 35 -3.77 3.86 5.57
N ALA A 36 -3.96 3.34 4.36
CA ALA A 36 -3.36 3.89 3.15
C ALA A 36 -4.08 5.14 2.59
N PHE A 37 -5.20 5.58 3.17
CA PHE A 37 -6.04 6.62 2.54
C PHE A 37 -5.33 7.97 2.36
N VAL A 38 -4.52 8.41 3.34
CA VAL A 38 -3.79 9.69 3.24
C VAL A 38 -2.66 9.57 2.22
N PHE A 39 -1.87 8.52 2.31
CA PHE A 39 -0.78 8.25 1.37
C PHE A 39 -1.30 8.12 -0.06
N ALA A 40 -2.37 7.38 -0.27
CA ALA A 40 -3.00 7.22 -1.58
C ALA A 40 -3.47 8.56 -2.15
N ALA A 41 -4.16 9.39 -1.34
CA ALA A 41 -4.64 10.69 -1.78
C ALA A 41 -3.49 11.61 -2.24
N ASP A 42 -2.42 11.67 -1.46
CA ASP A 42 -1.28 12.51 -1.80
C ASP A 42 -0.49 11.97 -2.99
N LEU A 43 -0.30 10.65 -3.09
CA LEU A 43 0.39 10.01 -4.21
C LEU A 43 -0.37 10.21 -5.52
N LEU A 44 -1.66 9.94 -5.54
CA LEU A 44 -2.51 10.06 -6.74
C LEU A 44 -2.56 11.50 -7.27
N ARG A 45 -2.58 12.48 -6.37
CA ARG A 45 -2.55 13.91 -6.76
C ARG A 45 -1.23 14.35 -7.38
N CYS A 46 -0.18 13.54 -7.23
CA CYS A 46 1.11 13.75 -7.88
C CYS A 46 1.27 12.96 -9.20
N ILE A 47 0.28 12.16 -9.60
CA ILE A 47 0.28 11.43 -10.87
C ILE A 47 -0.37 12.33 -11.95
N PRO A 48 0.39 12.80 -12.97
CA PRO A 48 -0.10 13.81 -13.91
C PRO A 48 -0.82 13.24 -15.13
N LYS A 49 -1.17 11.95 -15.12
CA LYS A 49 -1.85 11.26 -16.21
C LYS A 49 -3.11 10.54 -15.73
N ASP A 50 -3.90 10.11 -16.69
CA ASP A 50 -5.10 9.33 -16.40
C ASP A 50 -4.77 8.03 -15.68
N CYS A 51 -5.51 7.75 -14.63
CA CYS A 51 -5.45 6.52 -13.84
C CYS A 51 -6.82 6.19 -13.26
N GLU A 52 -7.02 4.94 -12.93
CA GLU A 52 -8.21 4.48 -12.23
C GLU A 52 -7.87 4.14 -10.78
N VAL A 53 -8.81 4.39 -9.88
CA VAL A 53 -8.63 4.17 -8.44
C VAL A 53 -9.74 3.28 -7.91
N CYS A 54 -9.36 2.26 -7.16
CA CYS A 54 -10.29 1.39 -6.46
C CYS A 54 -9.87 1.29 -5.00
N PHE A 55 -10.83 1.47 -4.09
CA PHE A 55 -10.61 1.28 -2.66
C PHE A 55 -10.98 -0.14 -2.28
N VAL A 56 -10.05 -0.85 -1.67
CA VAL A 56 -10.21 -2.26 -1.35
C VAL A 56 -9.94 -2.51 0.13
N ARG A 57 -10.52 -3.58 0.64
CA ARG A 57 -10.20 -4.15 1.94
C ARG A 57 -9.90 -5.62 1.77
N LEU A 58 -9.10 -6.15 2.68
CA LEU A 58 -8.80 -7.56 2.73
C LEU A 58 -9.73 -8.23 3.72
N ALA A 59 -10.51 -9.20 3.26
CA ALA A 59 -11.33 -10.01 4.12
C ALA A 59 -10.52 -11.19 4.65
N SER A 60 -10.23 -11.17 5.96
CA SER A 60 -9.87 -12.38 6.70
C SER A 60 -11.17 -13.06 7.15
N TYR A 61 -11.37 -14.32 6.77
CA TYR A 61 -12.44 -15.12 7.35
C TYR A 61 -12.03 -15.53 8.76
N GLU A 62 -12.62 -14.91 9.77
CA GLU A 62 -12.67 -15.44 11.14
C GLU A 62 -13.75 -16.52 11.21
N GLY A 63 -13.44 -17.69 10.69
CA GLY A 63 -14.22 -18.92 10.93
C GLY A 63 -13.45 -19.81 11.87
N THR A 64 -14.13 -20.77 12.51
CA THR A 64 -13.65 -21.72 13.53
C THR A 64 -12.42 -22.57 13.18
N SER A 65 -11.71 -22.24 12.11
CA SER A 65 -10.39 -22.74 11.74
C SER A 65 -9.59 -21.61 11.08
N SER A 66 -9.08 -20.69 11.92
CA SER A 66 -8.32 -19.52 11.47
C SER A 66 -6.94 -19.91 10.98
N THR A 67 -6.76 -20.02 9.68
CA THR A 67 -5.44 -20.09 9.05
C THR A 67 -4.90 -18.69 8.68
N GLY A 68 -5.57 -17.59 9.07
CA GLY A 68 -5.14 -16.23 8.76
C GLY A 68 -4.99 -15.90 7.26
N THR A 69 -5.59 -16.72 6.38
CA THR A 69 -5.42 -16.57 4.94
C THR A 69 -6.44 -15.59 4.39
N VAL A 70 -5.96 -14.51 3.80
CA VAL A 70 -6.80 -13.59 3.00
C VAL A 70 -7.36 -14.38 1.81
N LYS A 71 -8.68 -14.53 1.76
CA LYS A 71 -9.34 -15.30 0.70
C LYS A 71 -9.95 -14.43 -0.39
N ASN A 72 -10.16 -13.15 -0.13
CA ASN A 72 -10.81 -12.26 -1.09
C ASN A 72 -10.42 -10.81 -0.89
N ILE A 73 -10.46 -10.04 -2.01
CA ILE A 73 -10.30 -8.59 -2.01
C ILE A 73 -11.70 -7.98 -2.08
N MET A 74 -12.17 -7.43 -0.95
CA MET A 74 -13.45 -6.72 -0.90
C MET A 74 -13.30 -5.35 -1.58
N GLY A 75 -14.32 -4.94 -2.35
CA GLY A 75 -14.35 -3.65 -3.03
C GLY A 75 -13.68 -3.64 -4.40
N LEU A 76 -13.06 -4.74 -4.83
CA LEU A 76 -12.56 -4.85 -6.21
C LEU A 76 -13.76 -4.98 -7.16
N ASN A 77 -14.15 -3.86 -7.77
CA ASN A 77 -15.34 -3.71 -8.59
C ASN A 77 -15.03 -3.38 -10.05
N MET A 78 -13.81 -3.59 -10.48
CA MET A 78 -13.36 -3.36 -11.84
C MET A 78 -12.59 -4.56 -12.38
N ASP A 79 -12.61 -4.70 -13.72
CA ASP A 79 -11.80 -5.71 -14.39
C ASP A 79 -10.34 -5.23 -14.47
N VAL A 80 -9.43 -6.06 -13.95
CA VAL A 80 -7.97 -5.80 -13.96
C VAL A 80 -7.24 -6.59 -15.04
N LYS A 81 -7.97 -7.37 -15.85
CA LYS A 81 -7.38 -8.17 -16.92
C LYS A 81 -6.60 -7.30 -17.90
N GLY A 82 -5.36 -7.65 -18.14
CA GLY A 82 -4.47 -6.93 -19.05
C GLY A 82 -4.04 -5.54 -18.57
N ARG A 83 -4.32 -5.18 -17.31
CA ARG A 83 -4.03 -3.87 -16.75
C ARG A 83 -2.74 -3.89 -15.91
N ASP A 84 -2.06 -2.75 -15.89
CA ASP A 84 -0.99 -2.49 -14.95
C ASP A 84 -1.62 -2.06 -13.61
N VAL A 85 -1.42 -2.87 -12.57
CA VAL A 85 -2.02 -2.67 -11.24
C VAL A 85 -0.93 -2.26 -10.25
N ILE A 86 -1.22 -1.23 -9.47
CA ILE A 86 -0.37 -0.79 -8.37
C ILE A 86 -1.17 -0.83 -7.07
N ILE A 87 -0.74 -1.67 -6.14
CA ILE A 87 -1.32 -1.74 -4.80
C ILE A 87 -0.68 -0.65 -3.96
N ILE A 88 -1.52 0.18 -3.33
CA ILE A 88 -1.07 1.21 -2.38
C ILE A 88 -1.33 0.73 -0.97
N GLU A 89 -0.27 0.62 -0.17
CA GLU A 89 -0.31 0.19 1.23
C GLU A 89 0.38 1.22 2.13
N ASP A 90 -0.08 1.36 3.35
CA ASP A 90 0.52 2.27 4.33
C ASP A 90 1.82 1.70 4.89
N ILE A 91 1.78 0.47 5.37
CA ILE A 91 2.94 -0.21 5.97
C ILE A 91 2.99 -1.68 5.57
N ILE A 92 4.17 -2.15 5.23
CA ILE A 92 4.44 -3.57 5.00
C ILE A 92 5.40 -4.09 6.07
N GLU A 93 4.95 -5.06 6.83
CA GLU A 93 5.74 -5.76 7.84
C GLU A 93 6.15 -7.15 7.35
N THR A 94 5.27 -8.15 7.43
CA THR A 94 5.60 -9.52 7.03
C THR A 94 5.53 -9.77 5.53
N GLY A 95 4.77 -8.99 4.81
CA GLY A 95 4.55 -9.13 3.37
C GLY A 95 3.54 -10.22 2.98
N ARG A 96 3.01 -10.99 3.92
CA ARG A 96 2.06 -12.09 3.64
C ARG A 96 0.81 -11.62 2.93
N THR A 97 0.24 -10.51 3.38
CA THR A 97 -0.95 -9.90 2.80
C THR A 97 -0.72 -9.49 1.35
N MET A 98 0.39 -8.81 1.08
CA MET A 98 0.75 -8.37 -0.27
C MET A 98 1.04 -9.55 -1.20
N GLN A 99 1.68 -10.59 -0.71
CA GLN A 99 1.91 -11.81 -1.48
C GLN A 99 0.60 -12.46 -1.90
N THR A 100 -0.38 -12.53 -0.99
CA THR A 100 -1.71 -13.05 -1.28
C THR A 100 -2.45 -12.20 -2.29
N MET A 101 -2.44 -10.88 -2.14
CA MET A 101 -3.05 -9.95 -3.11
C MET A 101 -2.46 -10.12 -4.52
N LYS A 102 -1.14 -10.22 -4.62
CA LYS A 102 -0.48 -10.44 -5.92
C LYS A 102 -0.94 -11.74 -6.58
N LYS A 103 -1.08 -12.82 -5.82
CA LYS A 103 -1.58 -14.11 -6.33
C LYS A 103 -3.03 -14.00 -6.82
N ILE A 104 -3.89 -13.33 -6.06
CA ILE A 104 -5.29 -13.13 -6.45
C ILE A 104 -5.37 -12.32 -7.75
N LEU A 105 -4.65 -11.20 -7.84
CA LEU A 105 -4.65 -10.34 -9.02
C LEU A 105 -4.04 -11.02 -10.25
N ALA A 106 -3.02 -11.86 -10.06
CA ALA A 106 -2.49 -12.69 -11.14
C ALA A 106 -3.52 -13.70 -11.65
N GLY A 107 -4.33 -14.28 -10.75
CA GLY A 107 -5.48 -15.12 -11.12
C GLY A 107 -6.57 -14.39 -11.89
N HIS A 108 -6.68 -13.08 -11.73
CA HIS A 108 -7.53 -12.19 -12.55
C HIS A 108 -6.85 -11.70 -13.83
N GLU A 109 -5.72 -12.30 -14.20
CA GLU A 109 -4.99 -12.01 -15.43
C GLU A 109 -4.50 -10.54 -15.56
N ALA A 110 -4.18 -9.89 -14.44
CA ALA A 110 -3.53 -8.57 -14.48
C ALA A 110 -2.21 -8.67 -15.26
N LYS A 111 -1.91 -7.66 -16.09
CA LYS A 111 -0.68 -7.62 -16.88
C LYS A 111 0.56 -7.50 -16.00
N SER A 112 0.48 -6.64 -14.99
CA SER A 112 1.51 -6.48 -13.96
C SER A 112 0.89 -6.11 -12.63
N VAL A 113 1.56 -6.48 -11.54
CA VAL A 113 1.17 -6.09 -10.17
C VAL A 113 2.41 -5.62 -9.44
N ASN A 114 2.45 -4.34 -9.14
CA ASN A 114 3.51 -3.71 -8.35
C ASN A 114 2.94 -3.17 -7.02
N ILE A 115 3.82 -2.91 -6.07
CA ILE A 115 3.45 -2.44 -4.73
C ILE A 115 4.11 -1.09 -4.49
N ALA A 116 3.30 -0.12 -4.06
CA ALA A 116 3.73 1.15 -3.51
C ALA A 116 3.38 1.19 -2.02
N THR A 117 4.36 1.37 -1.17
CA THR A 117 4.15 1.51 0.28
C THR A 117 4.83 2.75 0.83
N LEU A 118 4.18 3.38 1.80
CA LEU A 118 4.78 4.50 2.50
C LEU A 118 5.95 4.03 3.38
N VAL A 119 5.73 2.94 4.12
CA VAL A 119 6.72 2.38 5.04
C VAL A 119 6.88 0.88 4.82
N SER A 120 8.11 0.40 4.89
CA SER A 120 8.40 -1.02 5.03
C SER A 120 9.29 -1.29 6.24
N LYS A 121 9.17 -2.49 6.81
CA LYS A 121 10.05 -3.00 7.87
C LYS A 121 10.81 -4.21 7.35
N PRO A 122 11.93 -4.02 6.65
CA PRO A 122 12.63 -5.11 5.96
C PRO A 122 13.02 -6.29 6.86
N ALA A 123 13.36 -6.01 8.12
CA ALA A 123 13.73 -7.05 9.08
C ALA A 123 12.55 -7.93 9.54
N LYS A 124 11.32 -7.54 9.25
CA LYS A 124 10.11 -8.33 9.53
C LYS A 124 9.58 -9.10 8.32
N LEU A 125 10.14 -8.89 7.14
CA LEU A 125 9.67 -9.58 5.94
C LEU A 125 9.88 -11.09 6.07
N GLU A 126 8.82 -11.84 5.83
CA GLU A 126 8.78 -13.30 5.86
C GLU A 126 8.53 -13.89 4.46
N THR A 127 8.32 -13.04 3.47
CA THR A 127 8.00 -13.40 2.10
C THR A 127 8.98 -12.74 1.13
N ASP A 128 9.19 -13.40 0.00
CA ASP A 128 10.01 -12.85 -1.09
C ASP A 128 9.15 -11.96 -2.01
N ILE A 129 8.59 -10.89 -1.44
CA ILE A 129 7.88 -9.88 -2.22
C ILE A 129 8.83 -8.77 -2.66
N ASN A 130 8.70 -8.36 -3.91
CA ASN A 130 9.36 -7.16 -4.39
C ASN A 130 8.46 -5.94 -4.13
N ILE A 131 8.91 -5.04 -3.24
CA ILE A 131 8.29 -3.75 -3.01
C ILE A 131 8.98 -2.75 -3.94
N ARG A 132 8.37 -2.49 -5.10
CA ARG A 132 9.01 -1.66 -6.12
C ARG A 132 9.11 -0.20 -5.70
N TYR A 133 8.07 0.33 -5.07
CA TYR A 133 8.01 1.73 -4.67
C TYR A 133 7.88 1.81 -3.15
N CYS A 134 8.97 2.14 -2.47
CA CYS A 134 9.02 2.24 -1.02
C CYS A 134 9.48 3.64 -0.60
N GLY A 135 8.70 4.32 0.23
CA GLY A 135 9.05 5.62 0.79
C GLY A 135 10.12 5.50 1.86
N PHE A 136 9.78 4.90 2.97
CA PHE A 136 10.68 4.80 4.13
C PHE A 136 10.92 3.36 4.56
N LYS A 137 12.12 3.08 5.03
CA LYS A 137 12.47 1.82 5.69
C LYS A 137 12.67 2.09 7.18
N MET A 138 11.95 1.36 8.02
CA MET A 138 11.97 1.54 9.47
C MET A 138 12.41 0.26 10.19
N LYS A 139 12.75 0.40 11.46
CA LYS A 139 13.16 -0.73 12.30
C LYS A 139 11.97 -1.63 12.59
N ALA A 140 12.25 -2.90 12.84
CA ALA A 140 11.23 -3.88 13.21
C ALA A 140 10.44 -3.49 14.47
N THR A 141 11.13 -2.87 15.42
CA THR A 141 10.59 -2.49 16.75
C THR A 141 9.79 -1.19 16.74
N ASP A 142 9.94 -0.36 15.71
CA ASP A 142 9.26 0.94 15.68
C ASP A 142 7.74 0.75 15.53
N PHE A 143 6.98 1.20 16.50
CA PHE A 143 5.53 1.33 16.37
C PHE A 143 5.22 2.77 15.94
N ILE A 144 4.56 2.91 14.80
CA ILE A 144 4.36 4.22 14.16
C ILE A 144 2.88 4.60 14.08
N VAL A 145 2.60 5.89 14.20
CA VAL A 145 1.28 6.48 14.14
C VAL A 145 1.32 7.82 13.41
N GLY A 146 0.24 8.16 12.76
CA GLY A 146 0.10 9.40 11.97
C GLY A 146 0.14 9.15 10.49
N TYR A 147 -0.25 10.14 9.72
CA TYR A 147 -0.32 10.10 8.26
C TYR A 147 -1.11 8.89 7.72
N GLY A 148 -2.27 8.64 8.33
CA GLY A 148 -3.14 7.50 8.01
C GLY A 148 -3.01 6.31 8.96
N LEU A 149 -1.85 6.11 9.57
CA LEU A 149 -1.59 5.06 10.54
C LEU A 149 -2.24 5.36 11.90
N ASP A 150 -2.77 4.34 12.57
CA ASP A 150 -3.46 4.53 13.85
C ASP A 150 -2.79 3.83 15.04
N TYR A 151 -3.17 4.35 16.20
CA TYR A 151 -2.99 3.69 17.48
C TYR A 151 -4.36 3.63 18.18
N ASN A 152 -4.91 2.44 18.35
CA ASN A 152 -6.24 2.22 18.92
C ASN A 152 -7.36 3.07 18.25
N GLY A 153 -7.31 3.19 16.92
CA GLY A 153 -8.26 3.96 16.13
C GLY A 153 -8.00 5.47 16.07
N LEU A 154 -6.98 5.96 16.76
CA LEU A 154 -6.65 7.40 16.85
C LEU A 154 -5.35 7.72 16.09
N GLY A 155 -5.12 8.99 15.78
CA GLY A 155 -3.88 9.49 15.21
C GLY A 155 -3.78 9.48 13.69
N ARG A 156 -4.72 8.88 12.97
CA ARG A 156 -4.68 8.84 11.48
C ARG A 156 -4.65 10.24 10.84
N ASN A 157 -5.20 11.24 11.53
CA ASN A 157 -5.27 12.63 11.05
C ASN A 157 -3.99 13.44 11.31
N LEU A 158 -3.02 12.89 12.01
CA LEU A 158 -1.75 13.59 12.26
C LEU A 158 -0.98 13.75 10.94
N PRO A 159 -0.40 14.93 10.69
CA PRO A 159 0.26 15.21 9.41
C PRO A 159 1.66 14.61 9.27
N ASP A 160 2.27 14.24 10.37
CA ASP A 160 3.61 13.66 10.47
C ASP A 160 3.51 12.20 10.93
N ILE A 161 4.59 11.43 10.76
CA ILE A 161 4.69 10.07 11.31
C ILE A 161 5.50 10.14 12.59
N TYR A 162 4.94 9.61 13.68
CA TYR A 162 5.55 9.54 14.99
C TYR A 162 5.88 8.09 15.33
N ILE A 163 6.97 7.89 16.05
CA ILE A 163 7.25 6.62 16.71
C ILE A 163 6.62 6.71 18.08
N ALA A 164 5.69 5.81 18.38
CA ALA A 164 5.07 5.74 19.70
C ALA A 164 6.16 5.35 20.72
N ALA A 165 6.21 6.08 21.83
CA ALA A 165 7.02 5.68 23.00
C ALA A 165 6.28 4.59 23.76
N ASP A 166 7.03 3.61 24.26
CA ASP A 166 6.53 2.59 25.17
C ASP A 166 6.05 3.22 26.51
#